data_08852638e3dd3c6d3f3b1cb921781578
#
_entry.id   08852638e3dd3c6d3f3b1cb921781578
#
_cell.length_a   1.000
_cell.length_b   1.000
_cell.length_c   1.000
_cell.angle_alpha   90.00
_cell.angle_beta   90.00
_cell.angle_gamma   90.00
#
_symmetry.space_group_name_H-M   'P 1'
#
loop_
_entity.id
_entity.type
_entity.pdbx_description
1 polymer ?
#
loop_
_entity_poly.entity_id
_entity_poly.type
_entity_poly.pdbx_seq_one_letter_code
_entity_poly.pdbx_strand_id
1 'polypeptide(L)' 'MPIKSYLAHPHDGKYSELLSELSNIAACDIIPSENKEIAIVVTDTNSDLEDKNMQIEINSIKSLKMLSLVSGFETNQ' A
#
# COMPACT_ATOMS: atom_id res chain seq x y z
N MET A 1 15.23 9.09 1.62
CA MET A 1 13.80 9.07 1.49
C MET A 1 13.31 7.65 1.38
N PRO A 2 12.51 7.22 2.33
CA PRO A 2 12.11 5.83 2.35
C PRO A 2 11.06 5.54 1.28
N ILE A 3 11.39 4.61 0.42
CA ILE A 3 10.45 4.06 -0.53
C ILE A 3 10.22 2.63 -0.13
N LYS A 4 8.97 2.26 0.12
CA LYS A 4 8.63 0.94 0.58
C LYS A 4 7.55 0.33 -0.30
N SER A 5 7.60 -0.97 -0.44
CA SER A 5 6.60 -1.71 -1.20
C SER A 5 5.87 -2.67 -0.29
N TYR A 6 4.56 -2.70 -0.46
CA TYR A 6 3.70 -3.56 0.33
C TYR A 6 2.80 -4.35 -0.60
N LEU A 7 2.34 -5.49 -0.12
CA LEU A 7 1.25 -6.21 -0.75
C LEU A 7 -0.01 -5.96 0.07
N ALA A 8 -1.00 -5.41 -0.58
CA ALA A 8 -2.28 -5.14 0.07
C ALA A 8 -3.25 -6.26 -0.29
N HIS A 9 -3.72 -6.96 0.72
CA HIS A 9 -4.64 -8.08 0.56
C HIS A 9 -6.04 -7.63 0.94
N PRO A 10 -7.00 -7.67 0.01
CA PRO A 10 -8.37 -7.28 0.33
C PRO A 10 -9.12 -8.42 1.00
N HIS A 11 -10.21 -8.06 1.64
CA HIS A 11 -11.19 -9.06 2.04
C HIS A 11 -11.87 -9.60 0.79
N ASP A 12 -12.48 -10.76 0.89
CA ASP A 12 -13.13 -11.40 -0.24
C ASP A 12 -14.16 -10.48 -0.87
N GLY A 13 -14.04 -10.30 -2.18
CA GLY A 13 -14.98 -9.47 -2.92
C GLY A 13 -14.77 -7.98 -2.76
N LYS A 14 -13.71 -7.56 -2.07
CA LYS A 14 -13.49 -6.14 -1.81
C LYS A 14 -12.30 -5.57 -2.56
N TYR A 15 -11.81 -6.28 -3.55
CA TYR A 15 -10.63 -5.84 -4.28
C TYR A 15 -10.83 -4.48 -4.94
N SER A 16 -11.96 -4.30 -5.62
CA SER A 16 -12.24 -3.02 -6.27
C SER A 16 -12.34 -1.86 -5.29
N GLU A 17 -12.97 -2.11 -4.14
CA GLU A 17 -13.07 -1.10 -3.12
C GLU A 17 -11.68 -0.75 -2.58
N LEU A 18 -10.85 -1.75 -2.37
CA LEU A 18 -9.50 -1.51 -1.87
C LEU A 18 -8.70 -0.65 -2.83
N LEU A 19 -8.77 -0.95 -4.12
CA LEU A 19 -8.06 -0.15 -5.12
C LEU A 19 -8.53 1.29 -5.11
N SER A 20 -9.85 1.48 -5.01
CA SER A 20 -10.41 2.82 -4.99
C SER A 20 -9.96 3.60 -3.74
N GLU A 21 -9.99 2.95 -2.60
CA GLU A 21 -9.61 3.61 -1.37
C GLU A 21 -8.13 3.93 -1.31
N LEU A 22 -7.30 3.00 -1.80
CA LEU A 22 -5.87 3.26 -1.84
C LEU A 22 -5.52 4.40 -2.78
N SER A 23 -6.25 4.51 -3.88
CA SER A 23 -5.95 5.57 -4.85
C SER A 23 -6.26 6.95 -4.32
N ASN A 24 -7.00 7.05 -3.23
CA ASN A 24 -7.26 8.33 -2.59
C ASN A 24 -6.13 8.80 -1.69
N ILE A 25 -5.13 7.96 -1.48
CA ILE A 25 -4.00 8.32 -0.63
C ILE A 25 -2.89 8.87 -1.51
N ALA A 26 -2.58 10.15 -1.34
CA ALA A 26 -1.76 10.88 -2.30
C ALA A 26 -0.34 10.36 -2.43
N ALA A 27 0.24 9.85 -1.35
CA ALA A 27 1.63 9.43 -1.36
C ALA A 27 1.80 7.96 -1.71
N CYS A 28 0.75 7.30 -2.17
CA CYS A 28 0.79 5.91 -2.57
C CYS A 28 0.63 5.75 -4.06
N ASP A 29 1.47 4.92 -4.65
CA ASP A 29 1.27 4.45 -6.00
C ASP A 29 0.78 3.02 -5.92
N ILE A 30 -0.21 2.68 -6.74
CA ILE A 30 -0.84 1.39 -6.66
C ILE A 30 -0.70 0.68 -7.98
N ILE A 31 -0.24 -0.55 -7.92
CA ILE A 31 -0.09 -1.40 -9.09
C ILE A 31 -0.96 -2.62 -8.89
N PRO A 32 -2.11 -2.69 -9.55
CA PRO A 32 -2.97 -3.86 -9.41
C PRO A 32 -2.34 -5.09 -10.04
N SER A 33 -2.55 -6.22 -9.43
CA SER A 33 -2.11 -7.49 -10.00
C SER A 33 -3.20 -8.02 -10.92
N GLU A 34 -2.81 -8.57 -12.05
CA GLU A 34 -3.78 -9.11 -13.00
C GLU A 34 -4.24 -10.51 -12.65
N ASN A 35 -3.40 -11.26 -11.98
CA ASN A 35 -3.69 -12.68 -11.75
C ASN A 35 -4.22 -12.99 -10.37
N LYS A 36 -4.14 -12.04 -9.46
CA LYS A 36 -4.54 -12.25 -8.07
C LYS A 36 -5.21 -11.00 -7.55
N GLU A 37 -6.07 -11.18 -6.57
CA GLU A 37 -6.71 -10.03 -5.94
C GLU A 37 -5.77 -9.45 -4.89
N ILE A 38 -4.69 -8.88 -5.35
CA ILE A 38 -3.66 -8.27 -4.53
C ILE A 38 -3.23 -6.99 -5.23
N ALA A 39 -2.97 -5.97 -4.47
CA ALA A 39 -2.44 -4.73 -5.02
C ALA A 39 -1.06 -4.49 -4.44
N ILE A 40 -0.16 -4.04 -5.30
CA ILE A 40 1.16 -3.60 -4.84
C ILE A 40 1.05 -2.12 -4.52
N VAL A 41 1.43 -1.76 -3.31
CA VAL A 41 1.38 -0.38 -2.86
C VAL A 41 2.81 0.09 -2.65
N VAL A 42 3.18 1.15 -3.36
CA VAL A 42 4.50 1.75 -3.20
C VAL A 42 4.32 3.10 -2.53
N THR A 43 4.98 3.29 -1.42
CA THR A 43 4.88 4.55 -0.69
C THR A 43 6.20 5.30 -0.80
N ASP A 44 6.09 6.60 -0.94
CA ASP A 44 7.25 7.48 -1.00
C ASP A 44 7.01 8.62 -0.02
N THR A 45 7.64 8.53 1.12
CA THR A 45 7.45 9.51 2.18
C THR A 45 8.75 10.25 2.47
N ASN A 46 8.63 11.44 3.03
CA ASN A 46 9.79 12.30 3.27
C ASN A 46 10.37 12.13 4.67
N SER A 47 9.65 11.50 5.56
CA SER A 47 10.12 11.36 6.94
C SER A 47 9.49 10.12 7.56
N ASP A 48 10.08 9.71 8.68
CA ASP A 48 9.53 8.57 9.43
C ASP A 48 8.14 8.87 9.94
N LEU A 49 7.87 10.12 10.28
CA LEU A 49 6.55 10.48 10.76
C LEU A 49 5.51 10.35 9.65
N GLU A 50 5.84 10.80 8.46
CA GLU A 50 4.93 10.66 7.32
C GLU A 50 4.69 9.20 7.01
N ASP A 51 5.74 8.39 7.07
CA ASP A 51 5.61 6.98 6.80
C ASP A 51 4.68 6.32 7.82
N LYS A 52 4.84 6.66 9.08
CA LYS A 52 4.01 6.11 10.13
C LYS A 52 2.55 6.50 9.96
N ASN A 53 2.30 7.78 9.65
CA ASN A 53 0.94 8.25 9.42
C ASN A 53 0.32 7.56 8.21
N MET A 54 1.12 7.34 7.18
CA MET A 54 0.66 6.63 5.99
C MET A 54 0.24 5.22 6.33
N GLN A 55 1.03 4.52 7.12
CA GLN A 55 0.69 3.16 7.50
C GLN A 55 -0.59 3.11 8.32
N ILE A 56 -0.77 4.07 9.20
CA ILE A 56 -2.00 4.14 9.97
C ILE A 56 -3.20 4.35 9.05
N GLU A 57 -3.04 5.24 8.10
CA GLU A 57 -4.11 5.54 7.16
C GLU A 57 -4.46 4.31 6.31
N ILE A 58 -3.47 3.63 5.79
CA ILE A 58 -3.70 2.44 4.98
C ILE A 58 -4.36 1.34 5.82
N ASN A 59 -3.87 1.14 7.04
CA ASN A 59 -4.40 0.09 7.88
C ASN A 59 -5.80 0.37 8.38
N SER A 60 -6.28 1.60 8.25
CA SER A 60 -7.63 1.94 8.64
C SER A 60 -8.66 1.64 7.55
N ILE A 61 -8.21 1.22 6.38
CA ILE A 61 -9.10 0.91 5.26
C ILE A 61 -9.87 -0.37 5.57
N LYS A 62 -11.19 -0.29 5.48
CA LYS A 62 -12.04 -1.43 5.87
C LYS A 62 -11.96 -2.59 4.89
N SER A 63 -11.72 -2.30 3.62
CA SER A 63 -11.61 -3.36 2.63
C SER A 63 -10.26 -4.05 2.65
N LEU A 64 -9.31 -3.55 3.43
CA LEU A 64 -7.99 -4.14 3.55
C LEU A 64 -8.01 -5.23 4.60
N LYS A 65 -7.62 -6.43 4.22
CA LYS A 65 -7.51 -7.55 5.15
C LYS A 65 -6.15 -7.55 5.82
N MET A 66 -5.11 -7.35 5.03
CA MET A 66 -3.75 -7.44 5.54
C MET A 66 -2.82 -6.67 4.63
N LEU A 67 -1.83 -6.02 5.22
CA LEU A 67 -0.79 -5.32 4.49
C LEU A 67 0.54 -5.96 4.83
N SER A 68 1.24 -6.47 3.82
CA SER A 68 2.51 -7.14 4.01
C SER A 68 3.63 -6.33 3.42
N LEU A 69 4.68 -6.07 4.18
CA LEU A 69 5.86 -5.41 3.67
C LEU A 69 6.63 -6.40 2.81
N VAL A 70 6.83 -6.07 1.54
CA VAL A 70 7.54 -6.95 0.62
C VAL A 70 9.03 -6.77 0.79
N SER A 71 9.48 -5.54 0.67
CA SER A 71 10.87 -5.23 0.93
C SER A 71 11.00 -3.73 0.94
N GLY A 72 11.98 -3.24 1.66
CA GLY A 72 12.39 -1.87 1.49
C GLY A 72 13.32 -1.85 0.31
N PHE A 73 12.97 -1.13 -0.72
CA PHE A 73 13.87 -1.01 -1.84
C PHE A 73 15.02 -0.15 -1.44
N GLU A 74 16.10 -0.79 -1.23
CA GLU A 74 17.35 -0.09 -1.08
C GLU A 74 17.83 0.17 -2.47
N THR A 75 17.53 1.31 -2.97
CA THR A 75 17.90 1.60 -4.32
C THR A 75 19.30 2.14 -4.41
N ASN A 76 20.05 1.82 -3.48
CA ASN A 76 21.39 2.28 -3.45
C ASN A 76 22.28 1.46 -4.33
N GLN A 77 21.74 0.56 -5.06
CA GLN A 77 22.57 -0.15 -5.97
C GLN A 77 22.79 0.60 -7.20
#